data_be0556b79f1a8f4dd8ee9415371ce6f9
#
_entry.id   be0556b79f1a8f4dd8ee9415371ce6f9
#
_cell.length_a   1.000
_cell.length_b   1.000
_cell.length_c   1.000
_cell.angle_alpha   90.00
_cell.angle_beta   90.00
_cell.angle_gamma   90.00
#
_symmetry.space_group_name_H-M   'P 1'
#
loop_
_entity.id
_entity.type
_entity.pdbx_description
1 polymer ?
#
loop_
_entity_poly.entity_id
_entity_poly.type
_entity_poly.pdbx_seq_one_letter_code
_entity_poly.pdbx_strand_id
1 'polypeptide(L)'
;MTVSQYVALPRFFILFLIALLVFTAQIAIAADKDYKVGDRLSAPAPGAAKNKSAPSAPASAGYKEKTWDDLMPKNWDPMAPLKGLKLDNLKDGDPRAIEALEKIRAAWNNAPIEPALDGERIRIPGFVIPLERAGNNVSEFLLVPYFGACIHTPPPPSNQIIHVRTSKPLANMRTMDTMWVSGVMHAGKIDTEMGQAGYQLKAEWITPYP
;
A
#
# COMPACT_ATOMS: atom_id res chain seq x y z
N MET A 1 -58.89 28.68 40.86
CA MET A 1 -58.77 29.23 39.49
C MET A 1 -57.29 29.35 39.17
N THR A 2 -56.73 28.34 38.55
CA THR A 2 -55.29 28.27 38.12
C THR A 2 -55.22 28.39 36.61
N VAL A 3 -54.72 29.54 36.15
CA VAL A 3 -54.57 29.82 34.73
C VAL A 3 -53.21 29.23 34.31
N SER A 4 -53.26 28.18 33.46
CA SER A 4 -52.10 27.58 32.85
C SER A 4 -51.63 28.46 31.69
N GLN A 5 -50.45 29.05 31.81
CA GLN A 5 -49.82 29.82 30.74
C GLN A 5 -49.01 28.86 29.84
N TYR A 6 -49.53 28.62 28.63
CA TYR A 6 -48.75 27.96 27.57
C TYR A 6 -47.80 29.00 26.93
N VAL A 7 -46.50 28.83 27.19
CA VAL A 7 -45.48 29.61 26.49
C VAL A 7 -45.34 29.04 25.09
N ALA A 8 -45.77 29.75 24.09
CA ALA A 8 -45.61 29.44 22.68
C ALA A 8 -44.12 29.69 22.28
N LEU A 9 -43.38 28.62 22.06
CA LEU A 9 -42.04 28.77 21.48
C LEU A 9 -42.14 29.38 20.06
N PRO A 10 -41.28 30.35 19.72
CA PRO A 10 -41.32 30.97 18.40
C PRO A 10 -40.92 29.97 17.31
N ARG A 11 -41.71 29.93 16.24
CA ARG A 11 -41.53 29.05 15.07
C ARG A 11 -40.11 29.06 14.47
N PHE A 12 -39.33 30.08 14.74
CA PHE A 12 -37.93 30.18 14.33
C PHE A 12 -37.00 29.17 15.05
N PHE A 13 -37.32 28.78 16.28
CA PHE A 13 -36.49 27.79 17.03
C PHE A 13 -36.65 26.35 16.51
N ILE A 14 -37.82 26.01 15.99
CA ILE A 14 -38.13 24.70 15.43
C ILE A 14 -37.40 24.51 14.09
N LEU A 15 -37.34 25.55 13.25
CA LEU A 15 -36.61 25.52 11.97
C LEU A 15 -35.10 25.41 12.17
N PHE A 16 -34.55 26.01 13.24
CA PHE A 16 -33.11 25.92 13.55
C PHE A 16 -32.74 24.53 14.09
N LEU A 17 -33.62 23.86 14.81
CA LEU A 17 -33.39 22.49 15.33
C LEU A 17 -33.48 21.45 14.21
N ILE A 18 -34.32 21.64 13.20
CA ILE A 18 -34.41 20.76 12.02
C ILE A 18 -33.21 20.96 11.10
N ALA A 19 -32.67 22.18 10.96
CA ALA A 19 -31.45 22.41 10.19
C ALA A 19 -30.19 21.82 10.86
N LEU A 20 -30.17 21.68 12.19
CA LEU A 20 -29.07 21.07 12.92
C LEU A 20 -29.06 19.54 12.85
N LEU A 21 -30.22 18.93 12.58
CA LEU A 21 -30.37 17.47 12.46
C LEU A 21 -30.02 16.91 11.08
N VAL A 22 -29.89 17.76 10.07
CA VAL A 22 -29.52 17.35 8.69
C VAL A 22 -28.00 17.42 8.45
N PHE A 23 -27.23 18.02 9.37
CA PHE A 23 -25.78 17.98 9.35
C PHE A 23 -25.22 16.75 10.09
N THR A 24 -25.87 15.61 9.96
CA THR A 24 -25.28 14.33 10.33
C THR A 24 -24.23 13.99 9.31
N ALA A 25 -23.00 14.14 9.77
CA ALA A 25 -21.77 13.69 9.16
C ALA A 25 -21.98 12.49 8.24
N GLN A 26 -21.75 12.66 6.96
CA GLN A 26 -21.34 11.57 6.10
C GLN A 26 -19.93 11.18 6.54
N ILE A 27 -19.85 10.37 7.60
CA ILE A 27 -18.66 9.57 7.85
C ILE A 27 -18.62 8.62 6.67
N ALA A 28 -17.79 8.92 5.69
CA ALA A 28 -17.40 7.97 4.68
C ALA A 28 -16.72 6.83 5.45
N ILE A 29 -17.47 5.79 5.73
CA ILE A 29 -16.93 4.51 6.16
C ILE A 29 -16.11 4.06 4.95
N ALA A 30 -14.79 4.24 5.03
CA ALA A 30 -13.88 3.53 4.15
C ALA A 30 -14.24 2.06 4.33
N ALA A 31 -14.82 1.45 3.30
CA ALA A 31 -15.10 0.03 3.30
C ALA A 31 -13.79 -0.68 3.57
N ASP A 32 -13.71 -1.37 4.70
CA ASP A 32 -12.59 -2.23 5.04
C ASP A 32 -12.58 -3.33 3.96
N LYS A 33 -11.67 -3.23 3.01
CA LYS A 33 -11.57 -4.21 1.93
C LYS A 33 -11.03 -5.49 2.53
N ASP A 34 -11.77 -6.55 2.38
CA ASP A 34 -11.45 -7.88 2.94
C ASP A 34 -10.39 -8.55 2.04
N TYR A 35 -9.10 -8.20 2.24
CA TYR A 35 -7.99 -8.83 1.55
C TYR A 35 -7.56 -10.11 2.24
N LYS A 36 -7.25 -11.13 1.42
CA LYS A 36 -6.63 -12.39 1.86
C LYS A 36 -5.13 -12.36 1.63
N VAL A 37 -4.40 -13.10 2.45
CA VAL A 37 -2.94 -13.24 2.28
C VAL A 37 -2.62 -13.70 0.85
N GLY A 38 -1.77 -12.93 0.16
CA GLY A 38 -1.41 -13.15 -1.23
C GLY A 38 -2.19 -12.34 -2.27
N ASP A 39 -3.30 -11.68 -1.87
CA ASP A 39 -4.05 -10.81 -2.80
C ASP A 39 -3.19 -9.64 -3.27
N ARG A 40 -3.22 -9.39 -4.58
CA ARG A 40 -2.51 -8.28 -5.24
C ARG A 40 -3.49 -7.17 -5.62
N LEU A 41 -3.02 -5.93 -5.56
CA LEU A 41 -3.76 -4.81 -6.14
C LEU A 41 -3.66 -4.89 -7.66
N SER A 42 -4.80 -4.97 -8.32
CA SER A 42 -4.86 -4.87 -9.78
C SER A 42 -4.69 -3.41 -10.19
N ALA A 43 -3.82 -3.12 -11.16
CA ALA A 43 -3.85 -1.81 -11.80
C ALA A 43 -5.27 -1.60 -12.37
N PRO A 44 -5.92 -0.43 -12.14
CA PRO A 44 -7.22 -0.17 -12.74
C PRO A 44 -7.10 -0.28 -14.25
N ALA A 45 -7.99 -1.06 -14.87
CA ALA A 45 -8.02 -1.17 -16.33
C ALA A 45 -8.11 0.23 -16.97
N PRO A 46 -7.38 0.52 -18.05
CA PRO A 46 -7.49 1.79 -18.75
C PRO A 46 -8.94 2.01 -19.16
N GLY A 47 -9.65 2.96 -18.51
CA GLY A 47 -11.07 3.27 -18.77
C GLY A 47 -12.04 3.09 -17.61
N ALA A 48 -11.65 2.51 -16.48
CA ALA A 48 -12.54 2.31 -15.31
C ALA A 48 -12.75 3.58 -14.45
N ALA A 49 -12.12 4.70 -14.77
CA ALA A 49 -12.25 5.97 -14.05
C ALA A 49 -13.53 6.74 -14.44
N LYS A 50 -14.71 6.12 -14.36
CA LYS A 50 -16.02 6.79 -14.45
C LYS A 50 -16.89 6.47 -13.26
N ASN A 51 -16.38 6.57 -12.05
CA ASN A 51 -17.21 6.71 -10.87
C ASN A 51 -16.74 7.90 -10.05
N LYS A 52 -17.73 8.80 -9.82
CA LYS A 52 -17.65 10.10 -9.17
C LYS A 52 -17.08 9.95 -7.75
N SER A 53 -16.28 10.99 -7.38
CA SER A 53 -15.91 11.43 -6.02
C SER A 53 -14.66 10.83 -5.38
N ALA A 54 -13.57 10.66 -6.15
CA ALA A 54 -12.25 10.92 -5.57
C ALA A 54 -11.75 12.25 -6.16
N PRO A 55 -11.06 13.13 -5.43
CA PRO A 55 -10.50 14.32 -6.02
C PRO A 55 -9.62 13.90 -7.18
N SER A 56 -9.99 14.30 -8.39
CA SER A 56 -9.17 14.12 -9.61
C SER A 56 -7.88 14.87 -9.35
N ALA A 57 -6.88 14.12 -8.89
CA ALA A 57 -5.69 14.72 -8.37
C ALA A 57 -4.81 15.23 -9.49
N PRO A 58 -4.08 16.33 -9.23
CA PRO A 58 -2.82 16.60 -9.92
C PRO A 58 -1.81 15.45 -9.78
N ALA A 59 -2.14 14.42 -9.01
CA ALA A 59 -1.33 13.26 -8.65
C ALA A 59 -0.89 12.35 -9.81
N SER A 60 -1.54 12.37 -10.96
CA SER A 60 -1.12 11.59 -12.15
C SER A 60 -0.34 12.43 -13.17
N ALA A 61 -0.39 13.76 -13.08
CA ALA A 61 0.30 14.62 -14.03
C ALA A 61 1.82 14.51 -13.88
N GLY A 62 2.47 13.91 -14.88
CA GLY A 62 3.92 13.78 -14.94
C GLY A 62 4.53 12.56 -14.25
N TYR A 63 3.71 11.60 -13.78
CA TYR A 63 4.16 10.29 -13.30
C TYR A 63 3.75 9.20 -14.26
N LYS A 64 4.68 8.27 -14.55
CA LYS A 64 4.37 7.06 -15.30
C LYS A 64 3.80 6.01 -14.35
N GLU A 65 2.63 5.49 -14.63
CA GLU A 65 2.08 4.37 -13.88
C GLU A 65 2.90 3.12 -14.15
N LYS A 66 3.30 2.43 -13.08
CA LYS A 66 4.06 1.18 -13.12
C LYS A 66 3.28 0.08 -12.43
N THR A 67 3.49 -1.12 -12.93
CA THR A 67 3.10 -2.35 -12.27
C THR A 67 4.29 -2.93 -11.50
N TRP A 68 4.02 -3.86 -10.61
CA TRP A 68 5.09 -4.58 -9.89
C TRP A 68 5.95 -5.44 -10.83
N ASP A 69 5.40 -5.88 -11.95
CA ASP A 69 6.14 -6.65 -12.96
C ASP A 69 7.15 -5.77 -13.72
N ASP A 70 6.90 -4.46 -13.84
CA ASP A 70 7.84 -3.51 -14.45
C ASP A 70 9.12 -3.30 -13.62
N LEU A 71 9.11 -3.71 -12.35
CA LEU A 71 10.26 -3.62 -11.45
C LEU A 71 11.21 -4.82 -11.58
N MET A 72 10.79 -5.87 -12.29
CA MET A 72 11.60 -7.06 -12.49
C MET A 72 12.26 -7.03 -13.88
N PRO A 73 13.57 -7.26 -13.98
CA PRO A 73 14.19 -7.49 -15.28
C PRO A 73 13.54 -8.67 -16.01
N LYS A 74 13.23 -8.51 -17.28
CA LYS A 74 12.47 -9.49 -18.11
C LYS A 74 13.12 -10.87 -18.19
N ASN A 75 14.41 -10.97 -17.99
CA ASN A 75 15.19 -12.21 -18.04
C ASN A 75 15.41 -12.85 -16.68
N TRP A 76 14.82 -12.32 -15.62
CA TRP A 76 14.94 -12.88 -14.28
C TRP A 76 13.73 -13.72 -13.90
N ASP A 77 13.99 -14.93 -13.40
CA ASP A 77 12.98 -15.86 -12.92
C ASP A 77 13.14 -16.09 -11.42
N PRO A 78 12.18 -15.60 -10.58
CA PRO A 78 12.27 -15.76 -9.14
C PRO A 78 12.27 -17.21 -8.66
N MET A 79 11.75 -18.14 -9.48
CA MET A 79 11.68 -19.56 -9.16
C MET A 79 12.87 -20.38 -9.70
N ALA A 80 13.80 -19.75 -10.42
CA ALA A 80 14.97 -20.43 -10.99
C ALA A 80 15.76 -21.25 -9.97
N PRO A 81 15.96 -20.82 -8.70
CA PRO A 81 16.69 -21.58 -7.70
C PRO A 81 16.05 -22.91 -7.32
N LEU A 82 14.76 -23.08 -7.59
CA LEU A 82 14.00 -24.31 -7.28
C LEU A 82 13.84 -25.23 -8.48
N LYS A 83 14.26 -24.83 -9.67
CA LYS A 83 14.15 -25.66 -10.88
C LYS A 83 14.99 -26.94 -10.72
N GLY A 84 14.36 -28.07 -11.03
CA GLY A 84 14.99 -29.38 -10.96
C GLY A 84 15.04 -29.98 -9.56
N LEU A 85 14.61 -29.28 -8.51
CA LEU A 85 14.47 -29.86 -7.19
C LEU A 85 13.17 -30.67 -7.10
N LYS A 86 13.27 -31.90 -6.58
CA LYS A 86 12.08 -32.72 -6.29
C LYS A 86 11.52 -32.31 -4.94
N LEU A 87 10.60 -31.33 -4.97
CA LEU A 87 9.99 -30.76 -3.75
C LEU A 87 8.63 -31.38 -3.42
N ASP A 88 8.15 -32.30 -4.27
CA ASP A 88 6.86 -32.95 -4.07
C ASP A 88 6.90 -33.83 -2.80
N ASN A 89 5.83 -33.73 -2.02
CA ASN A 89 5.62 -34.53 -0.81
C ASN A 89 6.68 -34.34 0.31
N LEU A 90 7.38 -33.21 0.35
CA LEU A 90 8.26 -32.90 1.47
C LEU A 90 7.40 -32.55 2.70
N LYS A 91 7.81 -33.04 3.86
CA LYS A 91 7.22 -32.69 5.15
C LYS A 91 7.93 -31.45 5.71
N ASP A 92 7.22 -30.73 6.59
CA ASP A 92 7.85 -29.68 7.37
C ASP A 92 9.04 -30.25 8.14
N GLY A 93 10.19 -29.56 8.05
CA GLY A 93 11.44 -30.04 8.66
C GLY A 93 12.29 -31.01 7.81
N ASP A 94 11.86 -31.36 6.59
CA ASP A 94 12.73 -32.12 5.67
C ASP A 94 13.96 -31.24 5.33
N PRO A 95 15.20 -31.77 5.50
CA PRO A 95 16.41 -31.01 5.20
C PRO A 95 16.45 -30.44 3.77
N ARG A 96 15.84 -31.12 2.80
CA ARG A 96 15.76 -30.67 1.41
C ARG A 96 14.83 -29.47 1.27
N ALA A 97 13.73 -29.41 2.06
CA ALA A 97 12.83 -28.27 2.08
C ALA A 97 13.52 -27.04 2.71
N ILE A 98 14.28 -27.27 3.78
CA ILE A 98 15.07 -26.19 4.43
C ILE A 98 16.13 -25.66 3.48
N GLU A 99 16.91 -26.52 2.81
CA GLU A 99 17.91 -26.12 1.83
C GLU A 99 17.28 -25.34 0.65
N ALA A 100 16.14 -25.80 0.14
CA ALA A 100 15.42 -25.11 -0.92
C ALA A 100 14.95 -23.70 -0.49
N LEU A 101 14.47 -23.58 0.75
CA LEU A 101 14.04 -22.29 1.32
C LEU A 101 15.22 -21.33 1.49
N GLU A 102 16.37 -21.82 1.93
CA GLU A 102 17.60 -21.00 2.04
C GLU A 102 18.08 -20.53 0.66
N LYS A 103 18.08 -21.41 -0.33
CA LYS A 103 18.45 -21.06 -1.71
C LYS A 103 17.54 -19.97 -2.29
N ILE A 104 16.22 -20.11 -2.11
CA ILE A 104 15.29 -19.11 -2.65
C ILE A 104 15.42 -17.79 -1.91
N ARG A 105 15.60 -17.79 -0.59
CA ARG A 105 15.84 -16.56 0.20
C ARG A 105 17.10 -15.83 -0.25
N ALA A 106 18.20 -16.56 -0.43
CA ALA A 106 19.45 -15.98 -0.89
C ALA A 106 19.31 -15.35 -2.29
N ALA A 107 18.61 -16.02 -3.21
CA ALA A 107 18.35 -15.52 -4.55
C ALA A 107 17.41 -14.29 -4.53
N TRP A 108 16.38 -14.29 -3.68
CA TRP A 108 15.44 -13.20 -3.57
C TRP A 108 16.04 -11.97 -2.92
N ASN A 109 16.88 -12.12 -1.89
CA ASN A 109 17.61 -11.00 -1.30
C ASN A 109 18.56 -10.36 -2.31
N ASN A 110 19.11 -11.17 -3.22
CA ASN A 110 20.02 -10.71 -4.29
C ASN A 110 19.31 -10.49 -5.63
N ALA A 111 17.97 -10.38 -5.64
CA ALA A 111 17.22 -10.16 -6.87
C ALA A 111 17.77 -8.96 -7.65
N PRO A 112 17.97 -9.09 -8.98
CA PRO A 112 18.42 -7.98 -9.81
C PRO A 112 17.33 -6.91 -9.91
N ILE A 113 17.75 -5.67 -9.98
CA ILE A 113 16.88 -4.51 -10.15
C ILE A 113 16.89 -4.05 -11.61
N GLU A 114 15.87 -3.27 -12.02
CA GLU A 114 15.80 -2.63 -13.35
C GLU A 114 16.44 -1.22 -13.29
N PRO A 115 17.66 -1.05 -13.79
CA PRO A 115 18.39 0.22 -13.69
C PRO A 115 17.70 1.38 -14.41
N ALA A 116 16.90 1.07 -15.43
CA ALA A 116 16.18 2.08 -16.20
C ALA A 116 15.14 2.85 -15.40
N LEU A 117 14.79 2.35 -14.20
CA LEU A 117 13.86 3.03 -13.29
C LEU A 117 14.53 4.13 -12.46
N ASP A 118 15.87 4.21 -12.45
CA ASP A 118 16.57 5.22 -11.67
C ASP A 118 16.28 6.63 -12.18
N GLY A 119 15.84 7.52 -11.28
CA GLY A 119 15.43 8.89 -11.62
C GLY A 119 14.06 9.00 -12.28
N GLU A 120 13.35 7.91 -12.59
CA GLU A 120 12.01 8.00 -13.17
C GLU A 120 10.99 8.53 -12.15
N ARG A 121 10.10 9.39 -12.65
CA ARG A 121 8.90 9.82 -11.91
C ARG A 121 7.80 8.78 -12.14
N ILE A 122 7.50 8.01 -11.11
CA ILE A 122 6.55 6.90 -11.20
C ILE A 122 5.39 7.05 -10.25
N ARG A 123 4.32 6.29 -10.53
CA ARG A 123 3.17 6.06 -9.65
C ARG A 123 2.90 4.56 -9.60
N ILE A 124 2.82 4.01 -8.40
CA ILE A 124 2.63 2.57 -8.20
C ILE A 124 1.69 2.32 -7.01
N PRO A 125 0.75 1.35 -7.09
CA PRO A 125 -0.09 0.97 -5.97
C PRO A 125 0.58 -0.14 -5.16
N GLY A 126 0.32 -0.16 -3.84
CA GLY A 126 0.85 -1.23 -3.00
C GLY A 126 0.25 -1.22 -1.59
N PHE A 127 0.65 -2.22 -0.82
CA PHE A 127 0.36 -2.34 0.59
C PHE A 127 1.49 -1.75 1.41
N VAL A 128 1.14 -1.07 2.49
CA VAL A 128 2.08 -0.31 3.31
C VAL A 128 2.50 -1.11 4.54
N ILE A 129 3.81 -1.07 4.85
CA ILE A 129 4.37 -1.59 6.11
C ILE A 129 5.17 -0.45 6.74
N PRO A 130 4.63 0.25 7.74
CA PRO A 130 5.35 1.32 8.42
C PRO A 130 6.64 0.82 9.08
N LEU A 131 7.76 1.52 8.88
CA LEU A 131 9.05 1.23 9.52
C LEU A 131 9.24 2.10 10.77
N GLU A 132 9.18 3.41 10.61
CA GLU A 132 9.31 4.34 11.72
C GLU A 132 8.00 5.05 12.03
N ARG A 133 7.71 5.18 13.31
CA ARG A 133 6.54 5.91 13.83
C ARG A 133 7.00 6.97 14.84
N ALA A 134 6.62 8.20 14.59
CA ALA A 134 6.68 9.26 15.60
C ALA A 134 5.26 9.51 16.12
N GLY A 135 4.88 8.81 17.18
CA GLY A 135 3.49 8.75 17.63
C GLY A 135 2.60 8.11 16.58
N ASN A 136 1.58 8.84 16.09
CA ASN A 136 0.67 8.37 15.04
C ASN A 136 1.14 8.71 13.61
N ASN A 137 2.32 9.32 13.47
CA ASN A 137 2.84 9.78 12.18
C ASN A 137 3.86 8.79 11.62
N VAL A 138 3.80 8.55 10.31
CA VAL A 138 4.71 7.68 9.55
C VAL A 138 5.34 8.50 8.44
N SER A 139 6.66 8.55 8.39
CA SER A 139 7.44 9.19 7.32
C SER A 139 8.24 8.20 6.48
N GLU A 140 8.34 6.95 6.95
CA GLU A 140 9.14 5.90 6.33
C GLU A 140 8.40 4.56 6.40
N PHE A 141 8.27 3.89 5.25
CA PHE A 141 7.54 2.63 5.15
C PHE A 141 8.01 1.80 3.96
N LEU A 142 7.74 0.49 4.00
CA LEU A 142 7.83 -0.36 2.82
C LEU A 142 6.51 -0.34 2.05
N LEU A 143 6.62 -0.37 0.72
CA LEU A 143 5.51 -0.64 -0.17
C LEU A 143 5.75 -2.02 -0.80
N VAL A 144 4.75 -2.89 -0.76
CA VAL A 144 4.83 -4.29 -1.20
C VAL A 144 3.65 -4.67 -2.09
N PRO A 145 3.80 -5.71 -2.97
CA PRO A 145 2.82 -6.02 -4.02
C PRO A 145 1.58 -6.76 -3.56
N TYR A 146 1.61 -7.43 -2.41
CA TYR A 146 0.50 -8.28 -1.98
C TYR A 146 0.25 -8.18 -0.48
N PHE A 147 -1.00 -8.46 -0.10
CA PHE A 147 -1.45 -8.45 1.30
C PHE A 147 -0.73 -9.53 2.12
N GLY A 148 -0.26 -9.18 3.31
CA GLY A 148 0.42 -10.09 4.22
C GLY A 148 1.92 -10.26 3.97
N ALA A 149 2.49 -9.64 2.94
CA ALA A 149 3.93 -9.68 2.67
C ALA A 149 4.75 -9.21 3.88
N CYS A 150 5.88 -9.83 4.15
CA CYS A 150 6.80 -9.54 5.26
C CYS A 150 6.23 -9.74 6.68
N ILE A 151 4.93 -10.03 6.82
CA ILE A 151 4.26 -10.15 8.12
C ILE A 151 3.73 -11.57 8.35
N HIS A 152 2.92 -12.06 7.39
CA HIS A 152 2.31 -13.38 7.44
C HIS A 152 2.95 -14.38 6.48
N THR A 153 3.76 -13.88 5.55
CA THR A 153 4.52 -14.66 4.57
C THR A 153 5.97 -14.16 4.53
N PRO A 154 6.92 -15.00 4.05
CA PRO A 154 8.28 -14.53 3.81
C PRO A 154 8.29 -13.25 2.96
N PRO A 155 9.30 -12.38 3.14
CA PRO A 155 9.45 -11.21 2.29
C PRO A 155 9.46 -11.59 0.82
N PRO A 156 8.87 -10.79 -0.07
CA PRO A 156 9.02 -10.96 -1.51
C PRO A 156 10.48 -10.73 -1.94
N PRO A 157 10.84 -11.04 -3.19
CA PRO A 157 12.16 -10.69 -3.72
C PRO A 157 12.45 -9.20 -3.55
N SER A 158 13.71 -8.84 -3.29
CA SER A 158 14.09 -7.44 -3.01
C SER A 158 13.65 -6.47 -4.12
N ASN A 159 13.62 -6.89 -5.38
CA ASN A 159 13.09 -6.11 -6.49
C ASN A 159 11.55 -5.95 -6.50
N GLN A 160 10.87 -6.51 -5.52
CA GLN A 160 9.43 -6.36 -5.25
C GLN A 160 9.18 -5.67 -3.91
N ILE A 161 10.17 -4.96 -3.37
CA ILE A 161 10.06 -4.15 -2.16
C ILE A 161 10.59 -2.76 -2.49
N ILE A 162 9.77 -1.75 -2.20
CA ILE A 162 10.14 -0.34 -2.35
C ILE A 162 10.21 0.28 -0.96
N HIS A 163 11.35 0.83 -0.60
CA HIS A 163 11.51 1.65 0.59
C HIS A 163 11.05 3.08 0.28
N VAL A 164 10.01 3.54 0.93
CA VAL A 164 9.40 4.85 0.68
C VAL A 164 9.72 5.81 1.79
N ARG A 165 10.17 7.02 1.42
CA ARG A 165 10.33 8.17 2.30
C ARG A 165 9.45 9.32 1.86
N THR A 166 8.77 9.96 2.81
CA THR A 166 7.98 11.17 2.55
C THR A 166 8.41 12.33 3.46
N SER A 167 8.47 13.54 2.90
CA SER A 167 8.76 14.74 3.66
C SER A 167 7.58 15.23 4.50
N LYS A 168 6.37 14.75 4.19
CA LYS A 168 5.14 15.08 4.92
C LYS A 168 4.67 13.81 5.64
N PRO A 169 4.87 13.70 6.96
CA PRO A 169 4.43 12.53 7.71
C PRO A 169 2.92 12.28 7.54
N LEU A 170 2.56 11.02 7.41
CA LEU A 170 1.18 10.58 7.21
C LEU A 170 0.60 10.13 8.55
N ALA A 171 -0.51 10.74 8.95
CA ALA A 171 -1.18 10.41 10.20
C ALA A 171 -2.04 9.14 10.04
N ASN A 172 -2.08 8.33 11.11
CA ASN A 172 -2.96 7.16 11.24
C ASN A 172 -2.77 6.08 10.16
N MET A 173 -1.62 6.04 9.51
CA MET A 173 -1.29 4.98 8.55
C MET A 173 -1.18 3.63 9.27
N ARG A 174 -1.91 2.63 8.81
CA ARG A 174 -1.92 1.28 9.35
C ARG A 174 -1.14 0.33 8.45
N THR A 175 -0.66 -0.73 9.04
CA THR A 175 -0.07 -1.85 8.30
C THR A 175 -1.11 -2.45 7.35
N MET A 176 -0.70 -2.71 6.10
CA MET A 176 -1.53 -3.20 5.01
C MET A 176 -2.58 -2.20 4.48
N ASP A 177 -2.53 -0.93 4.87
CA ASP A 177 -3.29 0.09 4.14
C ASP A 177 -2.88 0.09 2.66
N THR A 178 -3.85 0.25 1.76
CA THR A 178 -3.63 0.27 0.32
C THR A 178 -3.47 1.68 -0.20
N MET A 179 -2.34 1.97 -0.82
CA MET A 179 -1.99 3.33 -1.25
C MET A 179 -1.48 3.38 -2.68
N TRP A 180 -1.79 4.46 -3.37
CA TRP A 180 -1.04 4.95 -4.51
C TRP A 180 0.11 5.81 -4.02
N VAL A 181 1.33 5.48 -4.43
CA VAL A 181 2.52 6.27 -4.12
C VAL A 181 3.11 6.80 -5.41
N SER A 182 3.32 8.11 -5.48
CA SER A 182 3.91 8.81 -6.62
C SER A 182 5.16 9.56 -6.17
N GLY A 183 6.23 9.47 -6.93
CA GLY A 183 7.49 10.12 -6.60
C GLY A 183 8.61 9.78 -7.57
N VAL A 184 9.84 10.10 -7.16
CA VAL A 184 11.06 9.77 -7.90
C VAL A 184 11.61 8.45 -7.40
N MET A 185 11.73 7.49 -8.31
CA MET A 185 12.32 6.18 -8.04
C MET A 185 13.85 6.28 -8.04
N HIS A 186 14.48 5.58 -7.12
CA HIS A 186 15.91 5.33 -7.10
C HIS A 186 16.16 3.81 -7.11
N ALA A 187 16.89 3.36 -8.14
CA ALA A 187 17.26 1.96 -8.30
C ALA A 187 18.52 1.66 -7.47
N GLY A 188 18.32 1.27 -6.22
CA GLY A 188 19.41 1.00 -5.29
C GLY A 188 18.91 0.22 -4.08
N LYS A 189 19.66 -0.84 -3.74
CA LYS A 189 19.31 -1.69 -2.59
C LYS A 189 19.52 -0.96 -1.28
N ILE A 190 18.64 -1.23 -0.33
CA ILE A 190 18.75 -0.76 1.05
C ILE A 190 18.27 -1.88 1.99
N ASP A 191 19.01 -2.07 3.08
CA ASP A 191 18.61 -2.99 4.15
C ASP A 191 17.65 -2.29 5.10
N THR A 192 16.60 -3.00 5.48
CA THR A 192 15.63 -2.55 6.47
C THR A 192 15.41 -3.65 7.52
N GLU A 193 14.80 -3.31 8.64
CA GLU A 193 14.46 -4.29 9.68
C GLU A 193 13.53 -5.40 9.19
N MET A 194 12.73 -5.14 8.13
CA MET A 194 11.75 -6.07 7.57
C MET A 194 12.25 -6.81 6.32
N GLY A 195 13.49 -6.56 5.88
CA GLY A 195 14.11 -7.18 4.72
C GLY A 195 14.81 -6.18 3.81
N GLN A 196 15.43 -6.69 2.76
CA GLN A 196 16.14 -5.87 1.77
C GLN A 196 15.17 -5.34 0.72
N ALA A 197 15.12 -4.02 0.54
CA ALA A 197 14.41 -3.37 -0.57
C ALA A 197 15.36 -3.13 -1.75
N GLY A 198 14.92 -3.45 -2.96
CA GLY A 198 15.67 -3.22 -4.20
C GLY A 198 15.58 -1.79 -4.71
N TYR A 199 14.55 -1.08 -4.28
CA TYR A 199 14.24 0.27 -4.72
C TYR A 199 13.96 1.20 -3.56
N GLN A 200 14.20 2.48 -3.78
CA GLN A 200 13.83 3.56 -2.88
C GLN A 200 12.94 4.55 -3.65
N LEU A 201 11.90 5.07 -3.02
CA LEU A 201 11.00 6.06 -3.61
C LEU A 201 10.92 7.29 -2.72
N LYS A 202 11.38 8.42 -3.23
CA LYS A 202 11.13 9.72 -2.61
C LYS A 202 9.71 10.14 -2.97
N ALA A 203 8.78 9.89 -2.06
CA ALA A 203 7.38 10.17 -2.31
C ALA A 203 7.09 11.67 -2.30
N GLU A 204 6.41 12.13 -3.34
CA GLU A 204 5.93 13.50 -3.51
C GLU A 204 4.41 13.58 -3.29
N TRP A 205 3.71 12.46 -3.58
CA TRP A 205 2.28 12.37 -3.45
C TRP A 205 1.83 10.95 -3.06
N ILE A 206 0.96 10.87 -2.06
CA ILE A 206 0.42 9.59 -1.55
C ILE A 206 -1.08 9.75 -1.38
N THR A 207 -1.85 8.81 -1.92
CA THR A 207 -3.31 8.79 -1.82
C THR A 207 -3.82 7.38 -1.54
N PRO A 208 -4.96 7.21 -0.86
CA PRO A 208 -5.59 5.90 -0.74
C PRO A 208 -5.83 5.26 -2.11
N TYR A 209 -5.64 3.95 -2.18
CA TYR A 209 -6.05 3.16 -3.34
C TYR A 209 -7.56 2.87 -3.23
N PRO A 210 -8.37 3.09 -4.30
CA PRO A 210 -9.84 2.98 -4.26
C PRO A 210 -10.35 1.55 -4.06
#